data_2fd51eb88dd0c46305225fa800616681
#
_entry.id   2fd51eb88dd0c46305225fa800616681
#
_cell.length_a   1.000
_cell.length_b   1.000
_cell.length_c   1.000
_cell.angle_alpha   90.00
_cell.angle_beta   90.00
_cell.angle_gamma   90.00
#
_symmetry.space_group_name_H-M   'P 1'
#
loop_
_entity.id
_entity.type
_entity.pdbx_description
1 polymer ?
#
loop_
_entity_poly.entity_id
_entity_poly.type
_entity_poly.pdbx_seq_one_letter_code
_entity_poly.pdbx_strand_id
1 'polypeptide(L)'
;LQSHMDMVCESNKGVNHDFLSDPIRLVVDGEWLKADGTTLGADNGIGVAAALAVLTDETIKHGPIECVFTVDEETGLTGANAMQGGFMNGDILLNLDSEDEGEIFIGCAGGVRTDATFKYSEVSVPEGYFHFKVTVNNLLGGHSGDDINKGHANANKVLNRFLLTAAAIAASAASKIP
;
A
#
# COMPACT_ATOMS: atom_id res chain seq x y z
N LEU A 1 14.47 -14.74 -11.73
CA LEU A 1 13.93 -14.34 -10.43
C LEU A 1 13.54 -12.87 -10.50
N GLN A 2 12.39 -12.50 -9.96
CA GLN A 2 11.95 -11.09 -9.95
C GLN A 2 11.53 -10.67 -8.55
N SER A 3 11.91 -9.47 -8.16
CA SER A 3 11.55 -8.81 -6.90
C SER A 3 11.55 -7.30 -7.09
N HIS A 4 10.94 -6.53 -6.18
CA HIS A 4 11.07 -5.07 -6.17
C HIS A 4 12.03 -4.60 -5.06
N MET A 5 12.63 -3.42 -5.26
CA MET A 5 13.67 -2.87 -4.37
C MET A 5 13.17 -1.75 -3.46
N ASP A 6 12.03 -1.18 -3.78
CA ASP A 6 11.40 -0.14 -2.99
C ASP A 6 10.55 -0.73 -1.86
N MET A 7 10.10 0.10 -0.96
CA MET A 7 9.20 -0.26 0.13
C MET A 7 8.24 0.88 0.45
N VAL A 8 7.14 0.56 1.13
CA VAL A 8 6.28 1.57 1.75
C VAL A 8 7.04 2.31 2.84
N CYS A 9 7.13 3.64 2.72
CA CYS A 9 7.88 4.50 3.65
C CYS A 9 6.93 5.07 4.71
N GLU A 10 6.72 4.34 5.80
CA GLU A 10 5.83 4.73 6.90
C GLU A 10 6.55 4.67 8.25
N SER A 11 6.18 5.59 9.15
CA SER A 11 6.69 5.62 10.52
C SER A 11 5.58 5.76 11.55
N ASN A 12 5.81 5.25 12.74
CA ASN A 12 4.89 5.38 13.85
C ASN A 12 4.74 6.84 14.28
N LYS A 13 3.58 7.19 14.81
CA LYS A 13 3.30 8.54 15.31
C LYS A 13 4.34 8.97 16.34
N GLY A 14 5.01 10.09 16.08
CA GLY A 14 6.03 10.65 16.96
C GLY A 14 7.44 10.16 16.69
N VAL A 15 7.64 9.25 15.77
CA VAL A 15 8.97 8.89 15.25
C VAL A 15 9.37 9.90 14.19
N ASN A 16 10.55 10.50 14.37
CA ASN A 16 11.15 11.36 13.36
C ASN A 16 12.18 10.54 12.58
N HIS A 17 11.89 10.22 11.32
CA HIS A 17 12.73 9.43 10.44
C HIS A 17 12.63 9.99 9.01
N ASP A 18 13.77 10.27 8.41
CA ASP A 18 13.86 10.69 7.02
C ASP A 18 14.26 9.50 6.15
N PHE A 19 13.29 8.93 5.44
CA PHE A 19 13.52 7.78 4.56
C PHE A 19 14.46 8.04 3.38
N LEU A 20 14.83 9.29 3.11
CA LEU A 20 15.82 9.62 2.08
C LEU A 20 17.26 9.57 2.58
N SER A 21 17.48 9.72 3.88
CA SER A 21 18.81 9.85 4.46
C SER A 21 19.10 8.93 5.63
N ASP A 22 18.09 8.56 6.41
CA ASP A 22 18.29 7.78 7.62
C ASP A 22 18.23 6.26 7.34
N PRO A 23 19.15 5.48 7.91
CA PRO A 23 19.10 4.02 7.80
C PRO A 23 17.97 3.45 8.64
N ILE A 24 17.33 2.38 8.17
CA ILE A 24 16.36 1.62 8.93
C ILE A 24 17.08 0.99 10.15
N ARG A 25 16.56 1.27 11.36
CA ARG A 25 17.08 0.66 12.59
C ARG A 25 16.50 -0.72 12.77
N LEU A 26 17.37 -1.72 12.71
CA LEU A 26 16.98 -3.11 12.89
C LEU A 26 16.96 -3.50 14.36
N VAL A 27 15.92 -4.21 14.78
CA VAL A 27 15.75 -4.77 16.12
C VAL A 27 15.45 -6.25 16.02
N VAL A 28 16.23 -7.05 16.75
CA VAL A 28 15.97 -8.49 16.91
C VAL A 28 15.09 -8.69 18.15
N ASP A 29 13.92 -9.26 17.96
CA ASP A 29 12.94 -9.56 19.01
C ASP A 29 12.57 -11.04 18.97
N GLY A 30 13.27 -11.85 19.73
CA GLY A 30 13.16 -13.30 19.68
C GLY A 30 13.59 -13.85 18.31
N GLU A 31 12.68 -14.45 17.58
CA GLU A 31 12.89 -14.98 16.22
C GLU A 31 12.56 -13.96 15.10
N TRP A 32 12.15 -12.75 15.47
CA TRP A 32 11.73 -11.71 14.53
C TRP A 32 12.81 -10.65 14.32
N LEU A 33 13.00 -10.26 13.08
CA LEU A 33 13.72 -9.05 12.71
C LEU A 33 12.68 -7.96 12.42
N LYS A 34 12.75 -6.86 13.14
CA LYS A 34 11.82 -5.73 13.08
C LYS A 34 12.57 -4.43 12.79
N ALA A 35 11.83 -3.41 12.34
CA ALA A 35 12.31 -2.03 12.34
C ALA A 35 11.84 -1.27 13.59
N ASP A 36 12.69 -0.40 14.11
CA ASP A 36 12.38 0.46 15.27
C ASP A 36 11.56 1.66 14.84
N GLY A 37 10.25 1.50 14.91
CA GLY A 37 9.29 2.58 14.68
C GLY A 37 9.02 2.95 13.22
N THR A 38 9.56 2.19 12.27
CA THR A 38 9.32 2.38 10.84
C THR A 38 8.90 1.07 10.18
N THR A 39 8.48 1.12 8.92
CA THR A 39 8.44 -0.05 8.03
C THR A 39 9.83 -0.64 7.86
N LEU A 40 9.90 -1.97 7.60
CA LEU A 40 11.17 -2.71 7.50
C LEU A 40 11.66 -2.84 6.04
N GLY A 41 10.74 -2.99 5.08
CA GLY A 41 11.06 -3.30 3.69
C GLY A 41 11.38 -4.78 3.45
N ALA A 42 10.87 -5.69 4.32
CA ALA A 42 10.99 -7.12 4.07
C ALA A 42 10.23 -7.55 2.82
N ASP A 43 9.11 -6.91 2.56
CA ASP A 43 8.44 -6.83 1.29
C ASP A 43 9.10 -5.71 0.44
N ASN A 44 9.80 -5.99 -0.62
CA ASN A 44 10.22 -7.31 -1.11
C ASN A 44 11.74 -7.52 -0.96
N GLY A 45 12.34 -6.93 0.08
CA GLY A 45 13.76 -7.06 0.38
C GLY A 45 14.19 -8.51 0.59
N ILE A 46 13.29 -9.37 1.08
CA ILE A 46 13.58 -10.80 1.24
C ILE A 46 13.71 -11.50 -0.12
N GLY A 47 12.89 -11.13 -1.10
CA GLY A 47 13.00 -11.64 -2.46
C GLY A 47 14.29 -11.22 -3.14
N VAL A 48 14.71 -9.96 -2.95
CA VAL A 48 16.02 -9.46 -3.41
C VAL A 48 17.15 -10.26 -2.76
N ALA A 49 17.10 -10.44 -1.44
CA ALA A 49 18.11 -11.19 -0.69
C ALA A 49 18.19 -12.66 -1.14
N ALA A 50 17.04 -13.31 -1.36
CA ALA A 50 16.99 -14.69 -1.86
C ALA A 50 17.61 -14.82 -3.26
N ALA A 51 17.31 -13.89 -4.16
CA ALA A 51 17.90 -13.87 -5.50
C ALA A 51 19.43 -13.70 -5.44
N LEU A 52 19.91 -12.77 -4.62
CA LEU A 52 21.36 -12.54 -4.42
C LEU A 52 22.04 -13.74 -3.77
N ALA A 53 21.38 -14.40 -2.79
CA ALA A 53 21.93 -15.60 -2.16
C ALA A 53 22.15 -16.72 -3.18
N VAL A 54 21.17 -16.98 -4.06
CA VAL A 54 21.30 -17.99 -5.12
C VAL A 54 22.47 -17.66 -6.08
N LEU A 55 22.67 -16.38 -6.40
CA LEU A 55 23.76 -15.97 -7.30
C LEU A 55 25.15 -16.05 -6.65
N THR A 56 25.26 -15.94 -5.33
CA THR A 56 26.52 -15.84 -4.61
C THR A 56 26.93 -17.11 -3.88
N ASP A 57 26.01 -18.04 -3.63
CA ASP A 57 26.29 -19.30 -2.96
C ASP A 57 26.72 -20.38 -3.96
N GLU A 58 28.01 -20.68 -4.04
CA GLU A 58 28.58 -21.69 -4.92
C GLU A 58 28.10 -23.13 -4.63
N THR A 59 27.45 -23.36 -3.51
CA THR A 59 26.89 -24.70 -3.15
C THR A 59 25.55 -24.96 -3.80
N ILE A 60 24.83 -23.91 -4.21
CA ILE A 60 23.53 -23.99 -4.89
C ILE A 60 23.74 -24.29 -6.36
N LYS A 61 23.30 -25.47 -6.80
CA LYS A 61 23.38 -25.87 -8.19
C LYS A 61 22.18 -25.30 -8.96
N HIS A 62 22.44 -24.48 -9.95
CA HIS A 62 21.41 -23.90 -10.81
C HIS A 62 21.88 -23.82 -12.28
N GLY A 63 20.93 -23.71 -13.20
CA GLY A 63 21.19 -23.34 -14.59
C GLY A 63 21.42 -21.82 -14.73
N PRO A 64 21.37 -21.27 -15.95
CA PRO A 64 21.40 -19.83 -16.16
C PRO A 64 20.27 -19.13 -15.40
N ILE A 65 20.60 -18.07 -14.66
CA ILE A 65 19.64 -17.27 -13.90
C ILE A 65 19.78 -15.81 -14.30
N GLU A 66 18.66 -15.15 -14.50
CA GLU A 66 18.56 -13.71 -14.62
C GLU A 66 17.78 -13.19 -13.40
N CYS A 67 18.29 -12.14 -12.75
CA CYS A 67 17.61 -11.46 -11.67
C CYS A 67 17.14 -10.10 -12.16
N VAL A 68 15.84 -9.86 -12.01
CA VAL A 68 15.19 -8.61 -12.40
C VAL A 68 14.72 -7.92 -11.13
N PHE A 69 15.28 -6.75 -10.85
CA PHE A 69 14.91 -5.93 -9.72
C PHE A 69 14.19 -4.69 -10.21
N THR A 70 12.91 -4.58 -9.85
CA THR A 70 12.07 -3.45 -10.24
C THR A 70 12.10 -2.36 -9.17
N VAL A 71 11.69 -1.17 -9.54
CA VAL A 71 11.54 -0.01 -8.67
C VAL A 71 10.11 0.48 -8.70
N ASP A 72 9.70 1.18 -7.63
CA ASP A 72 8.44 1.89 -7.57
C ASP A 72 7.21 0.96 -7.74
N GLU A 73 7.29 -0.23 -7.17
CA GLU A 73 6.19 -1.20 -7.11
C GLU A 73 5.05 -0.65 -6.28
N GLU A 74 5.38 -0.20 -5.06
CA GLU A 74 4.46 0.25 -4.00
C GLU A 74 3.65 1.50 -4.36
N THR A 75 4.09 2.28 -5.33
CA THR A 75 3.41 3.53 -5.72
C THR A 75 2.73 3.47 -7.07
N GLY A 76 2.92 2.38 -7.84
CA GLY A 76 2.20 2.24 -9.10
C GLY A 76 2.88 1.44 -10.19
N LEU A 77 3.83 0.57 -9.85
CA LEU A 77 4.50 -0.35 -10.79
C LEU A 77 5.23 0.39 -11.93
N THR A 78 5.76 1.61 -11.68
CA THR A 78 6.33 2.43 -12.75
C THR A 78 7.54 1.78 -13.37
N GLY A 79 8.40 1.12 -12.59
CA GLY A 79 9.54 0.36 -13.09
C GLY A 79 9.11 -0.81 -13.97
N ALA A 80 8.16 -1.62 -13.52
CA ALA A 80 7.62 -2.73 -14.30
C ALA A 80 6.95 -2.27 -15.60
N ASN A 81 6.16 -1.20 -15.54
CA ASN A 81 5.47 -0.62 -16.70
C ASN A 81 6.45 -0.01 -17.73
N ALA A 82 7.63 0.43 -17.31
CA ALA A 82 8.64 1.01 -18.20
C ALA A 82 9.53 -0.05 -18.89
N MET A 83 9.46 -1.31 -18.47
CA MET A 83 10.27 -2.38 -19.07
C MET A 83 9.92 -2.57 -20.54
N GLN A 84 10.96 -2.76 -21.35
CA GLN A 84 10.81 -3.07 -22.77
C GLN A 84 10.89 -4.57 -22.99
N GLY A 85 10.16 -5.09 -24.00
CA GLY A 85 10.23 -6.50 -24.34
C GLY A 85 11.62 -6.93 -24.83
N GLY A 86 11.97 -8.21 -24.61
CA GLY A 86 13.17 -8.84 -25.17
C GLY A 86 14.48 -8.61 -24.40
N PHE A 87 14.44 -8.07 -23.20
CA PHE A 87 15.63 -7.91 -22.36
C PHE A 87 15.96 -9.16 -21.51
N MET A 88 14.99 -10.05 -21.33
CA MET A 88 15.16 -11.33 -20.64
C MET A 88 15.26 -12.49 -21.64
N ASN A 89 16.03 -13.51 -21.27
CA ASN A 89 16.19 -14.75 -22.05
C ASN A 89 15.57 -15.96 -21.33
N GLY A 90 15.17 -15.83 -20.08
CA GLY A 90 14.59 -16.92 -19.30
C GLY A 90 13.18 -17.27 -19.77
N ASP A 91 12.86 -18.58 -19.80
CA ASP A 91 11.53 -19.11 -20.14
C ASP A 91 10.61 -19.23 -18.93
N ILE A 92 11.14 -19.15 -17.72
CA ILE A 92 10.41 -19.30 -16.45
C ILE A 92 10.65 -18.04 -15.60
N LEU A 93 9.58 -17.35 -15.26
CA LEU A 93 9.60 -16.24 -14.33
C LEU A 93 9.12 -16.70 -12.96
N LEU A 94 9.97 -16.52 -11.93
CA LEU A 94 9.61 -16.69 -10.53
C LEU A 94 9.56 -15.31 -9.89
N ASN A 95 8.36 -14.82 -9.64
CA ASN A 95 8.13 -13.63 -8.85
C ASN A 95 8.19 -14.01 -7.37
N LEU A 96 9.01 -13.29 -6.59
CA LEU A 96 9.26 -13.57 -5.16
C LEU A 96 8.51 -12.61 -4.24
N ASP A 97 7.34 -12.15 -4.70
CA ASP A 97 6.54 -11.12 -4.07
C ASP A 97 5.21 -11.67 -3.50
N SER A 98 5.21 -12.92 -3.10
CA SER A 98 4.07 -13.56 -2.46
C SER A 98 4.29 -13.65 -0.96
N GLU A 99 3.31 -13.28 -0.16
CA GLU A 99 3.36 -13.26 1.30
C GLU A 99 2.80 -14.54 1.95
N ASP A 100 2.05 -15.36 1.21
CA ASP A 100 1.42 -16.57 1.77
C ASP A 100 2.38 -17.75 1.77
N GLU A 101 2.75 -18.19 2.99
CA GLU A 101 3.70 -19.27 3.18
C GLU A 101 3.16 -20.61 2.68
N GLY A 102 3.95 -21.29 1.87
CA GLY A 102 3.61 -22.61 1.33
C GLY A 102 2.65 -22.61 0.16
N GLU A 103 2.29 -21.45 -0.39
CA GLU A 103 1.43 -21.31 -1.55
C GLU A 103 2.20 -20.88 -2.81
N ILE A 104 1.74 -21.34 -3.97
CA ILE A 104 2.25 -20.91 -5.28
C ILE A 104 1.12 -20.31 -6.08
N PHE A 105 1.28 -19.04 -6.46
CA PHE A 105 0.31 -18.30 -7.26
C PHE A 105 0.68 -18.33 -8.73
N ILE A 106 -0.29 -18.65 -9.59
CA ILE A 106 -0.13 -18.67 -11.06
C ILE A 106 -0.86 -17.51 -11.74
N GLY A 107 -1.31 -16.54 -10.97
CA GLY A 107 -2.00 -15.35 -11.44
C GLY A 107 -1.94 -14.24 -10.40
N CYS A 108 -2.42 -13.07 -10.76
CA CYS A 108 -2.52 -11.93 -9.88
C CYS A 108 -3.86 -11.20 -10.03
N ALA A 109 -4.23 -10.44 -9.01
CA ALA A 109 -5.34 -9.51 -9.09
C ALA A 109 -4.95 -8.27 -9.90
N GLY A 110 -5.94 -7.61 -10.47
CA GLY A 110 -5.77 -6.28 -11.07
C GLY A 110 -6.39 -5.20 -10.19
N GLY A 111 -5.93 -3.96 -10.36
CA GLY A 111 -6.45 -2.80 -9.67
C GLY A 111 -6.71 -1.63 -10.60
N VAL A 112 -7.59 -0.72 -10.19
CA VAL A 112 -7.84 0.55 -10.86
C VAL A 112 -7.80 1.67 -9.82
N ARG A 113 -6.95 2.65 -10.05
CA ARG A 113 -6.95 3.90 -9.28
C ARG A 113 -7.78 4.94 -10.01
N THR A 114 -8.66 5.62 -9.28
CA THR A 114 -9.45 6.74 -9.79
C THR A 114 -9.17 7.98 -8.97
N ASP A 115 -8.61 9.00 -9.60
CA ASP A 115 -8.40 10.30 -8.98
C ASP A 115 -9.52 11.25 -9.43
N ALA A 116 -10.35 11.71 -8.47
CA ALA A 116 -11.46 12.63 -8.74
C ALA A 116 -11.12 14.03 -8.20
N THR A 117 -11.12 15.01 -9.08
CA THR A 117 -10.85 16.41 -8.71
C THR A 117 -12.13 17.23 -8.78
N PHE A 118 -12.52 17.83 -7.66
CA PHE A 118 -13.65 18.74 -7.56
C PHE A 118 -13.17 20.18 -7.39
N LYS A 119 -13.61 21.05 -8.29
CA LYS A 119 -13.34 22.49 -8.15
C LYS A 119 -14.44 23.12 -7.29
N TYR A 120 -14.04 23.90 -6.30
CA TYR A 120 -14.96 24.64 -5.44
C TYR A 120 -14.39 26.04 -5.15
N SER A 121 -15.24 26.94 -4.66
CA SER A 121 -14.82 28.25 -4.16
C SER A 121 -15.16 28.34 -2.69
N GLU A 122 -14.22 28.83 -1.91
CA GLU A 122 -14.44 29.13 -0.49
C GLU A 122 -15.32 30.35 -0.35
N VAL A 123 -16.27 30.29 0.58
CA VAL A 123 -17.14 31.41 0.94
C VAL A 123 -17.09 31.62 2.43
N SER A 124 -17.37 32.87 2.86
CA SER A 124 -17.52 33.17 4.29
C SER A 124 -18.71 32.41 4.85
N VAL A 125 -18.55 31.88 6.06
CA VAL A 125 -19.64 31.19 6.75
C VAL A 125 -20.72 32.22 7.12
N PRO A 126 -21.99 32.01 6.74
CA PRO A 126 -23.08 32.91 7.08
C PRO A 126 -23.28 32.98 8.61
N GLU A 127 -23.83 34.11 9.08
CA GLU A 127 -24.20 34.26 10.47
C GLU A 127 -25.23 33.19 10.90
N GLY A 128 -25.07 32.65 12.09
CA GLY A 128 -25.94 31.57 12.60
C GLY A 128 -25.48 30.15 12.22
N TYR A 129 -24.43 30.00 11.42
CA TYR A 129 -23.81 28.71 11.13
C TYR A 129 -22.63 28.45 12.03
N PHE A 130 -22.30 27.17 12.21
CA PHE A 130 -21.10 26.78 12.98
C PHE A 130 -20.31 25.69 12.21
N HIS A 131 -19.03 25.64 12.48
CA HIS A 131 -18.14 24.62 11.92
C HIS A 131 -18.11 23.39 12.82
N PHE A 132 -18.09 22.22 12.21
CA PHE A 132 -17.80 20.99 12.91
C PHE A 132 -16.97 20.05 12.02
N LYS A 133 -16.24 19.17 12.66
CA LYS A 133 -15.47 18.12 12.00
C LYS A 133 -16.09 16.77 12.33
N VAL A 134 -16.33 15.98 11.30
CA VAL A 134 -16.72 14.57 11.45
C VAL A 134 -15.51 13.72 11.12
N THR A 135 -15.19 12.78 12.00
CA THR A 135 -14.06 11.87 11.82
C THR A 135 -14.56 10.44 11.98
N VAL A 136 -14.26 9.60 11.00
CA VAL A 136 -14.44 8.15 11.08
C VAL A 136 -13.06 7.54 11.29
N ASN A 137 -12.84 6.93 12.45
CA ASN A 137 -11.55 6.35 12.84
C ASN A 137 -11.73 5.03 13.58
N ASN A 138 -10.62 4.38 13.95
CA ASN A 138 -10.59 3.12 14.69
C ASN A 138 -11.34 1.96 13.98
N LEU A 139 -11.43 2.02 12.67
CA LEU A 139 -11.90 0.89 11.88
C LEU A 139 -10.75 -0.11 11.70
N LEU A 140 -11.11 -1.38 11.58
CA LEU A 140 -10.13 -2.41 11.23
C LEU A 140 -9.62 -2.15 9.82
N GLY A 141 -8.32 -1.95 9.68
CA GLY A 141 -7.65 -1.83 8.39
C GLY A 141 -7.51 -3.18 7.70
N GLY A 142 -6.81 -3.18 6.58
CA GLY A 142 -6.50 -4.40 5.84
C GLY A 142 -5.89 -4.09 4.49
N HIS A 143 -5.36 -5.12 3.84
CA HIS A 143 -4.82 -5.05 2.51
C HIS A 143 -5.94 -4.77 1.48
N SER A 144 -5.65 -3.94 0.48
CA SER A 144 -6.64 -3.51 -0.53
C SER A 144 -7.13 -4.65 -1.44
N GLY A 145 -6.34 -5.70 -1.61
CA GLY A 145 -6.69 -6.91 -2.33
C GLY A 145 -7.22 -8.01 -1.40
N ASP A 146 -6.38 -8.54 -0.52
CA ASP A 146 -6.64 -9.77 0.25
C ASP A 146 -7.70 -9.62 1.35
N ASP A 147 -7.90 -8.41 1.85
CA ASP A 147 -8.86 -8.15 2.91
C ASP A 147 -10.17 -7.54 2.43
N ILE A 148 -10.28 -7.20 1.15
CA ILE A 148 -11.46 -6.47 0.64
C ILE A 148 -12.77 -7.26 0.76
N ASN A 149 -12.70 -8.58 0.73
CA ASN A 149 -13.84 -9.49 0.85
C ASN A 149 -14.14 -9.94 2.28
N LYS A 150 -13.30 -9.58 3.27
CA LYS A 150 -13.45 -9.99 4.68
C LYS A 150 -14.52 -9.20 5.45
N GLY A 151 -15.23 -8.30 4.79
CA GLY A 151 -16.36 -7.56 5.36
C GLY A 151 -15.95 -6.44 6.31
N HIS A 152 -14.71 -5.97 6.26
CA HIS A 152 -14.26 -4.83 7.05
C HIS A 152 -15.02 -3.55 6.65
N ALA A 153 -15.23 -2.68 7.63
CA ALA A 153 -15.96 -1.44 7.40
C ALA A 153 -15.14 -0.45 6.57
N ASN A 154 -15.73 0.06 5.50
CA ASN A 154 -15.12 1.09 4.67
C ASN A 154 -15.46 2.48 5.23
N ALA A 155 -14.46 3.25 5.65
CA ALA A 155 -14.63 4.57 6.26
C ALA A 155 -15.37 5.56 5.35
N ASN A 156 -15.08 5.55 4.04
CA ASN A 156 -15.75 6.42 3.07
C ASN A 156 -17.25 6.09 2.95
N LYS A 157 -17.61 4.81 2.96
CA LYS A 157 -19.03 4.39 2.93
C LYS A 157 -19.75 4.79 4.22
N VAL A 158 -19.10 4.67 5.38
CA VAL A 158 -19.66 5.08 6.68
C VAL A 158 -19.88 6.58 6.71
N LEU A 159 -18.86 7.37 6.32
CA LEU A 159 -18.96 8.82 6.26
C LEU A 159 -20.03 9.28 5.27
N ASN A 160 -20.10 8.66 4.08
CA ASN A 160 -21.10 9.00 3.07
C ASN A 160 -22.55 8.75 3.56
N ARG A 161 -22.78 7.65 4.27
CA ARG A 161 -24.09 7.40 4.89
C ARG A 161 -24.48 8.48 5.90
N PHE A 162 -23.52 8.90 6.73
CA PHE A 162 -23.73 10.01 7.68
C PHE A 162 -24.09 11.31 6.93
N LEU A 163 -23.32 11.68 5.90
CA LEU A 163 -23.52 12.91 5.15
C LEU A 163 -24.87 12.92 4.43
N LEU A 164 -25.26 11.82 3.81
CA LEU A 164 -26.57 11.69 3.15
C LEU A 164 -27.71 11.83 4.16
N THR A 165 -27.60 11.22 5.33
CA THR A 165 -28.62 11.34 6.39
C THR A 165 -28.70 12.76 6.91
N ALA A 166 -27.59 13.41 7.17
CA ALA A 166 -27.53 14.80 7.62
C ALA A 166 -28.15 15.76 6.58
N ALA A 167 -27.82 15.58 5.31
CA ALA A 167 -28.39 16.37 4.21
C ALA A 167 -29.92 16.18 4.09
N ALA A 168 -30.42 14.96 4.21
CA ALA A 168 -31.85 14.67 4.20
C ALA A 168 -32.59 15.32 5.35
N ILE A 169 -32.03 15.29 6.57
CA ILE A 169 -32.59 15.96 7.75
C ILE A 169 -32.63 17.47 7.54
N ALA A 170 -31.53 18.06 7.05
CA ALA A 170 -31.44 19.50 6.79
C ALA A 170 -32.48 19.94 5.73
N ALA A 171 -32.64 19.20 4.66
CA ALA A 171 -33.66 19.49 3.62
C ALA A 171 -35.08 19.40 4.18
N SER A 172 -35.38 18.38 5.00
CA SER A 172 -36.68 18.24 5.65
C SER A 172 -36.97 19.36 6.67
N ALA A 173 -35.95 19.86 7.38
CA ALA A 173 -36.10 20.99 8.28
C ALA A 173 -36.35 22.29 7.52
N ALA A 174 -35.62 22.54 6.41
CA ALA A 174 -35.78 23.71 5.59
C ALA A 174 -37.18 23.81 4.93
N SER A 175 -37.79 22.68 4.56
CA SER A 175 -39.16 22.64 3.99
C SER A 175 -40.28 22.94 4.99
N LYS A 176 -39.97 23.03 6.27
CA LYS A 176 -40.93 23.30 7.37
C LYS A 176 -40.88 24.74 7.89
N ILE A 177 -39.99 25.55 7.32
CA ILE A 177 -39.88 26.98 7.66
C ILE A 177 -40.87 27.70 6.75
N PRO A 178 -41.88 28.42 7.31
CA PRO A 178 -42.91 29.12 6.54
C PRO A 178 -42.33 30.27 5.73
#